data_448e5b23f22dd53a4fc4c24e8220ae6b
#
_entry.id   448e5b23f22dd53a4fc4c24e8220ae6b
#
_cell.length_a   1.000
_cell.length_b   1.000
_cell.length_c   1.000
_cell.angle_alpha   90.00
_cell.angle_beta   90.00
_cell.angle_gamma   90.00
#
_symmetry.space_group_name_H-M   'P 1'
#
loop_
_entity.id
_entity.type
_entity.pdbx_description
1 polymer ?
#
loop_
_entity_poly.entity_id
_entity_poly.type
_entity_poly.pdbx_seq_one_letter_code
_entity_poly.pdbx_strand_id
1 'polypeptide(L)'
;MTGASHRVGGMLAALAGYSILHSKGMLIADVNPVLQLAVIYPFAIYGSVFPDLDHGKDSIPSQDICSVAINRLLHLSTSLRDKNGKQKLPVLSVFDAKHRSWQTHSDLFLLVTLALSVSLISGYAGSANGIILRLVATGFILGVISHLILDMLTTDGIWSIVAVLLRRVFNLKNLPSKIHLVPKSGLFATDGPCLLYTSDSA
;
A
#
# COMPACT_ATOMS: atom_id res chain seq x y z
N MET A 1 3.30 12.59 2.08
CA MET A 1 1.94 12.76 2.65
C MET A 1 1.91 12.15 4.05
N THR A 2 0.96 12.53 4.90
CA THR A 2 0.85 11.97 6.26
C THR A 2 -0.05 10.73 6.27
N GLY A 3 0.08 9.86 7.27
CA GLY A 3 -0.82 8.71 7.42
C GLY A 3 -2.31 9.09 7.51
N ALA A 4 -2.63 10.31 7.95
CA ALA A 4 -3.99 10.83 7.94
C ALA A 4 -4.52 11.01 6.51
N SER A 5 -3.72 11.56 5.59
CA SER A 5 -4.10 11.73 4.18
C SER A 5 -4.36 10.37 3.50
N HIS A 6 -3.55 9.35 3.81
CA HIS A 6 -3.74 8.01 3.27
C HIS A 6 -5.03 7.36 3.79
N ARG A 7 -5.36 7.56 5.08
CA ARG A 7 -6.65 7.07 5.63
C ARG A 7 -7.85 7.70 4.94
N VAL A 8 -7.83 9.02 4.72
CA VAL A 8 -8.88 9.71 3.95
C VAL A 8 -8.96 9.15 2.53
N GLY A 9 -7.82 8.93 1.87
CA GLY A 9 -7.76 8.27 0.57
C GLY A 9 -8.41 6.88 0.59
N GLY A 10 -8.12 6.07 1.61
CA GLY A 10 -8.74 4.76 1.81
C GLY A 10 -10.26 4.83 1.99
N MET A 11 -10.76 5.80 2.76
CA MET A 11 -12.20 6.03 2.93
C MET A 11 -12.87 6.36 1.60
N LEU A 12 -12.30 7.28 0.83
CA LEU A 12 -12.83 7.66 -0.48
C LEU A 12 -12.77 6.51 -1.48
N ALA A 13 -11.67 5.75 -1.48
CA ALA A 13 -11.52 4.57 -2.33
C ALA A 13 -12.53 3.46 -1.98
N ALA A 14 -12.85 3.28 -0.69
CA ALA A 14 -13.89 2.34 -0.27
C ALA A 14 -15.24 2.73 -0.85
N LEU A 15 -15.64 3.99 -0.72
CA LEU A 15 -16.94 4.47 -1.21
C LEU A 15 -17.03 4.44 -2.73
N ALA A 16 -16.04 4.99 -3.42
CA ALA A 16 -16.00 5.03 -4.88
C ALA A 16 -15.89 3.62 -5.48
N GLY A 17 -14.95 2.82 -4.95
CA GLY A 17 -14.72 1.45 -5.41
C GLY A 17 -15.96 0.56 -5.16
N TYR A 18 -16.57 0.67 -3.99
CA TYR A 18 -17.83 -0.01 -3.70
C TYR A 18 -18.92 0.36 -4.71
N SER A 19 -19.14 1.65 -4.97
CA SER A 19 -20.14 2.14 -5.91
C SER A 19 -19.92 1.60 -7.33
N ILE A 20 -18.67 1.58 -7.80
CA ILE A 20 -18.29 1.04 -9.10
C ILE A 20 -18.56 -0.46 -9.15
N LEU A 21 -18.08 -1.21 -8.17
CA LEU A 21 -18.25 -2.66 -8.11
C LEU A 21 -19.73 -3.07 -8.02
N HIS A 22 -20.50 -2.34 -7.23
CA HIS A 22 -21.95 -2.53 -7.11
C HIS A 22 -22.66 -2.29 -8.44
N SER A 23 -22.38 -1.17 -9.12
CA SER A 23 -22.99 -0.82 -10.41
C SER A 23 -22.65 -1.83 -11.53
N LYS A 24 -21.52 -2.51 -11.42
CA LYS A 24 -21.07 -3.54 -12.37
C LYS A 24 -21.55 -4.95 -11.99
N GLY A 25 -22.32 -5.13 -10.92
CA GLY A 25 -22.74 -6.44 -10.42
C GLY A 25 -21.59 -7.34 -9.97
N MET A 26 -20.44 -6.76 -9.63
CA MET A 26 -19.24 -7.49 -9.22
C MET A 26 -19.21 -7.82 -7.72
N LEU A 27 -20.13 -7.24 -6.96
CA LEU A 27 -20.31 -7.56 -5.54
C LEU A 27 -21.20 -8.79 -5.36
N ILE A 28 -21.30 -9.28 -4.13
CA ILE A 28 -21.99 -10.52 -3.80
C ILE A 28 -23.49 -10.23 -3.72
N ALA A 29 -24.27 -10.77 -4.68
CA ALA A 29 -25.69 -10.44 -4.84
C ALA A 29 -26.55 -10.77 -3.60
N ASP A 30 -26.23 -11.90 -2.93
CA ASP A 30 -27.04 -12.41 -1.79
C ASP A 30 -26.68 -11.80 -0.45
N VAL A 31 -25.73 -10.84 -0.40
CA VAL A 31 -25.31 -10.17 0.83
C VAL A 31 -25.85 -8.73 0.85
N ASN A 32 -26.42 -8.34 1.98
CA ASN A 32 -26.93 -6.99 2.18
C ASN A 32 -25.85 -5.93 1.84
N PRO A 33 -26.13 -4.95 0.98
CA PRO A 33 -25.18 -3.92 0.55
C PRO A 33 -24.53 -3.16 1.71
N VAL A 34 -25.27 -2.87 2.78
CA VAL A 34 -24.74 -2.18 3.96
C VAL A 34 -23.72 -3.04 4.68
N LEU A 35 -23.98 -4.35 4.81
CA LEU A 35 -23.02 -5.28 5.42
C LEU A 35 -21.74 -5.41 4.56
N GLN A 36 -21.87 -5.45 3.24
CA GLN A 36 -20.71 -5.46 2.36
C GLN A 36 -19.84 -4.23 2.58
N LEU A 37 -20.45 -3.04 2.57
CA LEU A 37 -19.74 -1.79 2.83
C LEU A 37 -19.14 -1.74 4.24
N ALA A 38 -19.85 -2.23 5.24
CA ALA A 38 -19.36 -2.29 6.61
C ALA A 38 -18.10 -3.14 6.78
N VAL A 39 -17.91 -4.16 5.92
CA VAL A 39 -16.67 -4.94 5.87
C VAL A 39 -15.61 -4.26 5.01
N ILE A 40 -15.94 -3.83 3.80
CA ILE A 40 -14.99 -3.22 2.85
C ILE A 40 -14.33 -1.97 3.44
N TYR A 41 -15.10 -1.12 4.11
CA TYR A 41 -14.67 0.20 4.57
C TYR A 41 -13.49 0.16 5.56
N PRO A 42 -13.53 -0.58 6.68
CA PRO A 42 -12.41 -0.62 7.62
C PRO A 42 -11.15 -1.25 6.99
N PHE A 43 -11.31 -2.25 6.13
CA PHE A 43 -10.17 -2.88 5.47
C PHE A 43 -9.55 -1.99 4.38
N ALA A 44 -10.30 -1.09 3.76
CA ALA A 44 -9.74 -0.09 2.86
C ALA A 44 -8.94 0.98 3.64
N ILE A 45 -9.41 1.40 4.81
CA ILE A 45 -8.62 2.28 5.69
C ILE A 45 -7.33 1.58 6.12
N TYR A 46 -7.40 0.32 6.53
CA TYR A 46 -6.22 -0.45 6.92
C TYR A 46 -5.24 -0.64 5.74
N GLY A 47 -5.74 -1.04 4.58
CA GLY A 47 -4.94 -1.19 3.36
C GLY A 47 -4.26 0.12 2.92
N SER A 48 -4.91 1.27 3.17
CA SER A 48 -4.35 2.57 2.80
C SER A 48 -3.18 3.04 3.67
N VAL A 49 -2.94 2.43 4.81
CA VAL A 49 -1.78 2.71 5.67
C VAL A 49 -0.78 1.56 5.69
N PHE A 50 -1.14 0.44 5.08
CA PHE A 50 -0.33 -0.77 5.11
C PHE A 50 1.06 -0.60 4.45
N PRO A 51 1.23 0.08 3.29
CA PRO A 51 2.56 0.33 2.74
C PRO A 51 3.48 1.12 3.67
N ASP A 52 2.92 2.03 4.47
CA ASP A 52 3.67 2.84 5.46
C ASP A 52 4.14 2.04 6.70
N LEU A 53 3.89 0.72 6.76
CA LEU A 53 4.43 -0.13 7.83
C LEU A 53 5.96 -0.28 7.78
N ASP A 54 6.59 0.18 6.72
CA ASP A 54 8.05 0.30 6.60
C ASP A 54 8.64 1.52 7.34
N HIS A 55 7.80 2.36 7.94
CA HIS A 55 8.26 3.44 8.82
C HIS A 55 9.09 2.90 10.00
N GLY A 56 10.02 3.73 10.51
CA GLY A 56 10.80 3.40 11.70
C GLY A 56 9.91 3.05 12.91
N LYS A 57 10.46 2.29 13.86
CA LYS A 57 9.73 1.70 15.00
C LYS A 57 8.82 2.67 15.77
N ASP A 58 9.18 3.95 15.82
CA ASP A 58 8.49 4.96 16.63
C ASP A 58 7.36 5.69 15.87
N SER A 59 7.18 5.40 14.58
CA SER A 59 6.25 6.10 13.70
C SER A 59 5.29 5.18 12.93
N ILE A 60 5.04 3.97 13.45
CA ILE A 60 4.12 3.02 12.81
C ILE A 60 2.70 3.61 12.80
N PRO A 61 2.02 3.64 11.63
CA PRO A 61 0.69 4.22 11.50
C PRO A 61 -0.39 3.51 12.33
N SER A 62 -0.15 2.25 12.67
CA SER A 62 -1.05 1.42 13.48
C SER A 62 -0.26 0.61 14.50
N GLN A 63 -0.76 0.53 15.73
CA GLN A 63 -0.16 -0.20 16.84
C GLN A 63 -0.79 -1.59 17.06
N ASP A 64 -1.58 -2.08 16.09
CA ASP A 64 -2.12 -3.44 16.16
C ASP A 64 -1.02 -4.50 16.02
N ILE A 65 -1.30 -5.69 16.54
CA ILE A 65 -0.33 -6.80 16.60
C ILE A 65 0.22 -7.17 15.21
N CYS A 66 -0.65 -7.16 14.18
CA CYS A 66 -0.24 -7.50 12.82
C CYS A 66 0.70 -6.45 12.24
N SER A 67 0.36 -5.18 12.38
CA SER A 67 1.19 -4.04 11.92
C SER A 67 2.56 -4.05 12.60
N VAL A 68 2.59 -4.26 13.92
CA VAL A 68 3.84 -4.35 14.68
C VAL A 68 4.68 -5.56 14.26
N ALA A 69 4.05 -6.71 14.03
CA ALA A 69 4.76 -7.92 13.59
C ALA A 69 5.36 -7.73 12.18
N ILE A 70 4.58 -7.18 11.25
CA ILE A 70 5.04 -6.91 9.88
C ILE A 70 6.17 -5.87 9.88
N ASN A 71 6.02 -4.78 10.63
CA ASN A 71 7.08 -3.78 10.76
C ASN A 71 8.37 -4.40 11.31
N ARG A 72 8.29 -5.25 12.35
CA ARG A 72 9.45 -5.97 12.87
C ARG A 72 10.08 -6.89 11.83
N LEU A 73 9.28 -7.55 11.00
CA LEU A 73 9.76 -8.40 9.92
C LEU A 73 10.49 -7.56 8.84
N LEU A 74 9.91 -6.43 8.44
CA LEU A 74 10.51 -5.49 7.47
C LEU A 74 11.84 -4.91 7.98
N HIS A 75 12.01 -4.79 9.29
CA HIS A 75 13.23 -4.31 9.93
C HIS A 75 14.10 -5.42 10.54
N LEU A 76 13.85 -6.69 10.17
CA LEU A 76 14.58 -7.83 10.75
C LEU A 76 16.09 -7.73 10.51
N SER A 77 16.50 -7.23 9.35
CA SER A 77 17.90 -7.09 9.00
C SER A 77 18.64 -6.07 9.87
N THR A 78 17.97 -4.99 10.27
CA THR A 78 18.57 -3.96 11.14
C THR A 78 18.84 -4.48 12.55
N SER A 79 17.99 -5.41 13.03
CA SER A 79 18.15 -6.02 14.36
C SER A 79 19.25 -7.08 14.42
N LEU A 80 19.72 -7.56 13.27
CA LEU A 80 20.77 -8.58 13.13
C LEU A 80 22.14 -8.01 12.75
N ARG A 81 22.35 -6.72 12.93
CA ARG A 81 23.67 -6.09 12.77
C ARG A 81 24.57 -6.39 13.96
N ASP A 82 25.85 -6.55 13.69
CA ASP A 82 26.85 -6.65 14.76
C ASP A 82 27.14 -5.25 15.39
N LYS A 83 27.96 -5.24 16.45
CA LYS A 83 28.38 -4.00 17.14
C LYS A 83 29.10 -3.00 16.21
N ASN A 84 29.61 -3.45 15.06
CA ASN A 84 30.31 -2.66 14.06
C ASN A 84 29.40 -2.24 12.90
N GLY A 85 28.09 -2.46 12.99
CA GLY A 85 27.11 -2.14 11.96
C GLY A 85 27.11 -3.09 10.76
N LYS A 86 27.94 -4.14 10.76
CA LYS A 86 28.02 -5.13 9.69
C LYS A 86 26.85 -6.11 9.79
N GLN A 87 26.19 -6.37 8.67
CA GLN A 87 25.10 -7.36 8.64
C GLN A 87 25.65 -8.78 8.83
N LYS A 88 25.07 -9.51 9.77
CA LYS A 88 25.43 -10.91 10.02
C LYS A 88 25.03 -11.83 8.87
N LEU A 89 23.98 -11.49 8.12
CA LEU A 89 23.46 -12.25 6.99
C LEU A 89 23.17 -11.31 5.80
N PRO A 90 24.03 -11.27 4.77
CA PRO A 90 23.88 -10.34 3.63
C PRO A 90 22.57 -10.52 2.85
N VAL A 91 22.00 -11.75 2.83
CA VAL A 91 20.73 -12.05 2.19
C VAL A 91 19.57 -11.29 2.84
N LEU A 92 19.67 -10.97 4.12
CA LEU A 92 18.64 -10.23 4.86
C LEU A 92 18.69 -8.71 4.59
N SER A 93 19.66 -8.20 3.82
CA SER A 93 19.68 -6.80 3.40
C SER A 93 18.46 -6.42 2.55
N VAL A 94 17.82 -7.41 1.93
CA VAL A 94 16.56 -7.24 1.20
C VAL A 94 15.42 -6.80 2.12
N PHE A 95 15.49 -7.16 3.41
CA PHE A 95 14.50 -6.80 4.45
C PHE A 95 14.89 -5.54 5.24
N ASP A 96 15.88 -4.78 4.78
CA ASP A 96 16.22 -3.48 5.35
C ASP A 96 15.35 -2.40 4.68
N ALA A 97 14.06 -2.46 4.95
CA ALA A 97 13.11 -1.53 4.39
C ALA A 97 13.37 -0.14 4.99
N LYS A 98 13.70 0.81 4.12
CA LYS A 98 13.65 2.24 4.44
C LYS A 98 12.26 2.73 4.11
N HIS A 99 11.81 3.76 4.79
CA HIS A 99 10.55 4.42 4.42
C HIS A 99 10.48 4.68 2.91
N ARG A 100 9.35 4.33 2.30
CA ARG A 100 9.13 4.34 0.85
C ARG A 100 10.10 3.46 0.06
N SER A 101 10.42 2.32 0.64
CA SER A 101 11.22 1.32 -0.06
C SER A 101 10.44 0.66 -1.21
N TRP A 102 11.16 0.03 -2.12
CA TRP A 102 10.53 -0.70 -3.23
C TRP A 102 9.68 -1.89 -2.76
N GLN A 103 9.92 -2.42 -1.55
CA GLN A 103 9.20 -3.56 -0.99
C GLN A 103 7.74 -3.25 -0.73
N THR A 104 7.42 -2.01 -0.36
CA THR A 104 6.08 -1.58 0.05
C THR A 104 5.49 -0.51 -0.87
N HIS A 105 6.33 0.28 -1.55
CA HIS A 105 5.93 1.39 -2.40
C HIS A 105 6.30 1.13 -3.87
N SER A 106 5.83 0.00 -4.43
CA SER A 106 6.10 -0.37 -5.82
C SER A 106 4.88 -1.01 -6.51
N ASP A 107 4.94 -1.03 -7.83
CA ASP A 107 4.02 -1.81 -8.67
C ASP A 107 4.10 -3.31 -8.39
N LEU A 108 5.29 -3.83 -8.05
CA LEU A 108 5.47 -5.23 -7.66
C LEU A 108 4.72 -5.55 -6.36
N PHE A 109 4.77 -4.67 -5.36
CA PHE A 109 4.02 -4.83 -4.12
C PHE A 109 2.52 -4.96 -4.39
N LEU A 110 1.97 -4.10 -5.25
CA LEU A 110 0.58 -4.17 -5.65
C LEU A 110 0.25 -5.49 -6.35
N LEU A 111 1.10 -5.94 -7.28
CA LEU A 111 0.90 -7.20 -8.00
C LEU A 111 0.94 -8.42 -7.06
N VAL A 112 1.88 -8.45 -6.12
CA VAL A 112 1.98 -9.52 -5.12
C VAL A 112 0.75 -9.53 -4.22
N THR A 113 0.33 -8.37 -3.73
CA THR A 113 -0.87 -8.22 -2.89
C THR A 113 -2.13 -8.71 -3.63
N LEU A 114 -2.26 -8.32 -4.90
CA LEU A 114 -3.38 -8.76 -5.75
C LEU A 114 -3.35 -10.27 -5.97
N ALA A 115 -2.19 -10.84 -6.32
CA ALA A 115 -2.03 -12.27 -6.55
C ALA A 115 -2.35 -13.11 -5.30
N LEU A 116 -1.86 -12.69 -4.14
CA LEU A 116 -2.17 -13.35 -2.86
C LEU A 116 -3.66 -13.28 -2.54
N SER A 117 -4.30 -12.13 -2.75
CA SER A 117 -5.74 -11.95 -2.54
C SER A 117 -6.56 -12.86 -3.45
N VAL A 118 -6.22 -12.94 -4.74
CA VAL A 118 -6.88 -13.84 -5.70
C VAL A 118 -6.69 -15.30 -5.30
N SER A 119 -5.49 -15.69 -4.90
CA SER A 119 -5.20 -17.08 -4.46
C SER A 119 -6.01 -17.47 -3.23
N LEU A 120 -6.08 -16.58 -2.23
CA LEU A 120 -6.87 -16.80 -1.02
C LEU A 120 -8.37 -16.92 -1.33
N ILE A 121 -8.89 -16.00 -2.15
CA ILE A 121 -10.31 -16.02 -2.57
C ILE A 121 -10.64 -17.31 -3.32
N SER A 122 -9.77 -17.75 -4.23
CA SER A 122 -9.97 -18.97 -5.01
C SER A 122 -9.99 -20.24 -4.14
N GLY A 123 -9.12 -20.30 -3.13
CA GLY A 123 -9.04 -21.43 -2.20
C GLY A 123 -10.28 -21.61 -1.32
N TYR A 124 -11.04 -20.55 -1.09
CA TYR A 124 -12.25 -20.55 -0.25
C TYR A 124 -13.53 -20.27 -1.02
N ALA A 125 -13.49 -20.38 -2.37
CA ALA A 125 -14.66 -20.14 -3.21
C ALA A 125 -15.83 -21.08 -2.82
N GLY A 126 -17.02 -20.51 -2.68
CA GLY A 126 -18.24 -21.26 -2.34
C GLY A 126 -18.51 -21.48 -0.85
N SER A 127 -17.62 -21.05 0.04
CA SER A 127 -17.87 -21.09 1.50
C SER A 127 -18.31 -19.74 2.05
N ALA A 128 -19.00 -19.74 3.21
CA ALA A 128 -19.35 -18.50 3.92
C ALA A 128 -18.08 -17.68 4.29
N ASN A 129 -17.00 -18.37 4.67
CA ASN A 129 -15.70 -17.74 4.93
C ASN A 129 -15.13 -17.09 3.66
N GLY A 130 -15.37 -17.67 2.48
CA GLY A 130 -14.97 -17.10 1.20
C GLY A 130 -15.66 -15.78 0.88
N ILE A 131 -16.92 -15.62 1.28
CA ILE A 131 -17.67 -14.37 1.15
C ILE A 131 -16.98 -13.24 1.94
N ILE A 132 -16.73 -13.49 3.22
CA ILE A 132 -16.06 -12.51 4.10
C ILE A 132 -14.67 -12.20 3.55
N LEU A 133 -13.91 -13.21 3.17
CA LEU A 133 -12.55 -13.05 2.65
C LEU A 133 -12.52 -12.20 1.37
N ARG A 134 -13.50 -12.37 0.47
CA ARG A 134 -13.64 -11.52 -0.74
C ARG A 134 -13.86 -10.06 -0.38
N LEU A 135 -14.75 -9.76 0.58
CA LEU A 135 -15.02 -8.39 1.01
C LEU A 135 -13.81 -7.76 1.69
N VAL A 136 -13.14 -8.50 2.58
CA VAL A 136 -11.90 -8.08 3.24
C VAL A 136 -10.81 -7.78 2.22
N ALA A 137 -10.55 -8.71 1.30
CA ALA A 137 -9.53 -8.55 0.26
C ALA A 137 -9.85 -7.37 -0.67
N THR A 138 -11.14 -7.20 -1.05
CA THR A 138 -11.59 -6.08 -1.87
C THR A 138 -11.29 -4.75 -1.16
N GLY A 139 -11.67 -4.61 0.10
CA GLY A 139 -11.38 -3.41 0.89
C GLY A 139 -9.88 -3.16 0.97
N PHE A 140 -9.12 -4.16 1.36
CA PHE A 140 -7.66 -4.05 1.50
C PHE A 140 -6.97 -3.60 0.21
N ILE A 141 -7.31 -4.21 -0.93
CA ILE A 141 -6.76 -3.83 -2.25
C ILE A 141 -7.12 -2.40 -2.62
N LEU A 142 -8.37 -1.99 -2.43
CA LEU A 142 -8.81 -0.61 -2.67
C LEU A 142 -7.99 0.38 -1.84
N GLY A 143 -7.71 0.05 -0.59
CA GLY A 143 -6.86 0.85 0.27
C GLY A 143 -5.42 0.94 -0.23
N VAL A 144 -4.80 -0.18 -0.56
CA VAL A 144 -3.42 -0.20 -1.11
C VAL A 144 -3.33 0.61 -2.41
N ILE A 145 -4.30 0.43 -3.32
CA ILE A 145 -4.34 1.20 -4.58
C ILE A 145 -4.43 2.70 -4.28
N SER A 146 -5.30 3.12 -3.36
CA SER A 146 -5.44 4.52 -3.01
C SER A 146 -4.17 5.12 -2.44
N HIS A 147 -3.45 4.37 -1.59
CA HIS A 147 -2.15 4.77 -1.06
C HIS A 147 -1.14 5.03 -2.17
N LEU A 148 -0.96 4.04 -3.04
CA LEU A 148 0.00 4.15 -4.14
C LEU A 148 -0.34 5.28 -5.12
N ILE A 149 -1.64 5.49 -5.42
CA ILE A 149 -2.08 6.62 -6.25
C ILE A 149 -1.72 7.95 -5.57
N LEU A 150 -1.98 8.10 -4.28
CA LEU A 150 -1.63 9.30 -3.55
C LEU A 150 -0.12 9.55 -3.55
N ASP A 151 0.69 8.51 -3.41
CA ASP A 151 2.13 8.62 -3.50
C ASP A 151 2.63 8.98 -4.90
N MET A 152 1.96 8.50 -5.96
CA MET A 152 2.26 8.92 -7.34
C MET A 152 1.99 10.41 -7.59
N LEU A 153 1.15 11.06 -6.76
CA LEU A 153 0.90 12.50 -6.81
C LEU A 153 1.96 13.30 -6.03
N THR A 154 2.85 12.65 -5.30
CA THR A 154 3.93 13.31 -4.55
C THR A 154 5.20 13.46 -5.39
N THR A 155 6.13 14.26 -4.90
CA THR A 155 7.45 14.49 -5.54
C THR A 155 8.30 13.24 -5.61
N ASP A 156 8.11 12.27 -4.69
CA ASP A 156 8.90 11.04 -4.65
C ASP A 156 8.35 9.94 -5.58
N GLY A 157 7.04 9.94 -5.84
CA GLY A 157 6.40 8.90 -6.63
C GLY A 157 6.52 7.49 -6.02
N ILE A 158 6.21 6.48 -6.81
CA ILE A 158 6.38 5.06 -6.45
C ILE A 158 7.44 4.38 -7.31
N TRP A 159 8.05 3.32 -6.79
CA TRP A 159 9.00 2.51 -7.56
C TRP A 159 8.29 1.68 -8.62
N SER A 160 8.82 1.68 -9.84
CA SER A 160 8.40 0.75 -10.88
C SER A 160 9.45 -0.34 -11.07
N ILE A 161 9.25 -1.46 -10.39
CA ILE A 161 10.13 -2.62 -10.53
C ILE A 161 9.98 -3.23 -11.91
N VAL A 162 8.76 -3.21 -12.46
CA VAL A 162 8.50 -3.66 -13.84
C VAL A 162 9.33 -2.82 -14.84
N ALA A 163 9.33 -1.49 -14.71
CA ALA A 163 10.15 -0.63 -15.57
C ALA A 163 11.65 -0.89 -15.40
N VAL A 164 12.12 -1.11 -14.17
CA VAL A 164 13.51 -1.46 -13.89
C VAL A 164 13.90 -2.79 -14.55
N LEU A 165 13.04 -3.82 -14.45
CA LEU A 165 13.27 -5.12 -15.08
C LEU A 165 13.26 -5.00 -16.61
N LEU A 166 12.28 -4.34 -17.20
CA LEU A 166 12.20 -4.11 -18.64
C LEU A 166 13.44 -3.37 -19.17
N ARG A 167 13.87 -2.34 -18.43
CA ARG A 167 15.11 -1.61 -18.77
C ARG A 167 16.33 -2.54 -18.78
N ARG A 168 16.41 -3.46 -17.82
CA ARG A 168 17.54 -4.39 -17.70
C ARG A 168 17.51 -5.49 -18.76
N VAL A 169 16.33 -6.06 -19.02
CA VAL A 169 16.17 -7.18 -19.97
C VAL A 169 16.24 -6.70 -21.42
N PHE A 170 15.60 -5.59 -21.75
CA PHE A 170 15.50 -5.08 -23.12
C PHE A 170 16.43 -3.89 -23.40
N ASN A 171 17.33 -3.56 -22.48
CA ASN A 171 18.28 -2.43 -22.58
C ASN A 171 17.60 -1.07 -22.88
N LEU A 172 16.39 -0.85 -22.38
CA LEU A 172 15.60 0.36 -22.60
C LEU A 172 16.06 1.48 -21.66
N LYS A 173 17.12 2.21 -22.03
CA LYS A 173 17.79 3.20 -21.16
C LYS A 173 16.89 4.33 -20.64
N ASN A 174 15.81 4.65 -21.35
CA ASN A 174 14.95 5.82 -21.08
C ASN A 174 13.72 5.53 -20.17
N LEU A 175 13.51 4.30 -19.71
CA LEU A 175 12.41 4.00 -18.81
C LEU A 175 12.69 4.54 -17.40
N PRO A 176 11.79 5.33 -16.81
CA PRO A 176 11.96 5.84 -15.45
C PRO A 176 11.88 4.71 -14.43
N SER A 177 12.69 4.79 -13.38
CA SER A 177 12.61 3.84 -12.24
C SER A 177 11.50 4.18 -11.24
N LYS A 178 10.92 5.37 -11.35
CA LYS A 178 9.81 5.84 -10.51
C LYS A 178 8.69 6.37 -11.38
N ILE A 179 7.46 6.12 -10.96
CA ILE A 179 6.23 6.59 -11.62
C ILE A 179 5.66 7.77 -10.85
N HIS A 180 5.33 8.82 -11.58
CA HIS A 180 4.66 10.02 -11.09
C HIS A 180 3.44 10.27 -11.97
N LEU A 181 2.30 10.60 -11.38
CA LEU A 181 1.10 11.02 -12.11
C LEU A 181 1.15 12.50 -12.51
N VAL A 182 2.00 13.28 -11.85
CA VAL A 182 2.23 14.70 -12.12
C VAL A 182 3.71 14.98 -12.36
N PRO A 183 4.06 16.10 -13.02
CA PRO A 183 5.46 16.49 -13.19
C PRO A 183 6.24 16.46 -11.87
N LYS A 184 7.58 16.34 -11.94
CA LYS A 184 8.48 16.24 -10.77
C LYS A 184 8.33 17.34 -9.72
N SER A 185 7.66 18.46 -10.07
CA SER A 185 7.26 19.50 -9.11
C SER A 185 6.25 18.99 -8.08
N GLY A 186 5.54 17.87 -8.38
CA GLY A 186 4.53 17.27 -7.54
C GLY A 186 3.36 18.22 -7.20
N LEU A 187 2.18 17.66 -6.91
CA LEU A 187 1.11 18.47 -6.31
C LEU A 187 1.36 18.65 -4.80
N PHE A 188 2.11 17.72 -4.21
CA PHE A 188 2.35 17.67 -2.76
C PHE A 188 3.82 17.35 -2.48
N ALA A 189 4.45 18.09 -1.57
CA ALA A 189 5.75 17.73 -1.03
C ALA A 189 5.61 16.53 -0.09
N THR A 190 6.60 15.63 -0.12
CA THR A 190 6.58 14.40 0.70
C THR A 190 6.74 14.68 2.19
N ASP A 191 7.53 15.71 2.52
CA ASP A 191 7.90 16.07 3.89
C ASP A 191 7.32 17.42 4.35
N GLY A 192 6.43 18.01 3.53
CA GLY A 192 5.78 19.29 3.82
C GLY A 192 4.34 19.15 4.32
N PRO A 193 3.82 20.16 5.04
CA PRO A 193 2.39 20.24 5.29
C PRO A 193 1.65 20.25 3.96
N CYS A 194 0.58 19.45 3.88
CA CYS A 194 -0.29 19.42 2.71
C CYS A 194 -0.76 20.86 2.42
N LEU A 195 -0.61 21.33 1.18
CA LEU A 195 -0.99 22.70 0.78
C LEU A 195 -2.45 23.08 1.13
N LEU A 196 -3.30 22.09 1.41
CA LEU A 196 -4.67 22.31 1.90
C LEU A 196 -4.72 22.79 3.37
N TYR A 197 -3.58 22.78 4.10
CA TYR A 197 -3.52 23.18 5.50
C TYR A 197 -2.76 24.48 5.76
N THR A 198 -2.24 25.15 4.72
CA THR A 198 -1.42 26.36 4.87
C THR A 198 -2.18 27.68 4.73
N SER A 199 -3.52 27.69 4.76
CA SER A 199 -4.28 28.94 4.69
C SER A 199 -4.44 29.67 6.02
N ASP A 200 -3.96 29.13 7.14
CA ASP A 200 -4.22 29.69 8.47
C ASP A 200 -2.98 30.07 9.30
N SER A 201 -1.86 30.41 8.65
CA SER A 201 -0.71 31.01 9.34
C SER A 201 -0.17 32.22 8.57
N ALA A 202 -0.93 33.27 8.56
CA ALA A 202 -0.47 34.65 8.28
C ALA A 202 -1.08 35.56 9.33
#